data_ed1ff6eceafb7075367342ac260276b9
#
_entry.id   ed1ff6eceafb7075367342ac260276b9
#
_cell.length_a   1.000
_cell.length_b   1.000
_cell.length_c   1.000
_cell.angle_alpha   90.00
_cell.angle_beta   90.00
_cell.angle_gamma   90.00
#
_symmetry.space_group_name_H-M   'P 1'
#
loop_
_entity.id
_entity.type
_entity.pdbx_description
1 polymer ?
#
loop_
_entity_poly.entity_id
_entity_poly.type
_entity_poly.pdbx_seq_one_letter_code
_entity_poly.pdbx_strand_id
1 'polypeptide(L)'
;SNLLPEGKGLEFVSEFFHISKANQFSLIEAIGNETAGAITFTSNKELSTNFREISNEELTQRIINRDKVNITVWDKKTRLSLAGVQDKLPLVVLGNDKYGIGEGEIASTHILKFEKNENIHLVLNEYFCMKLGKLCGLNTAEVEIKKFDTQNVLFVKRFDRELLINEDGSFKVLKKHIIDGCQILDLDVSMKYEKVYADFRGEANFKNLFESSKLSTNKILNKLNILRWTLFNLCINNYDAHAKNVSFFVNKKGLEVSPFYDLVNIAMYPNIQNEFAMAFGDEFVANKIGAFDLVGFCVHADIQPRLVRDELLSMIENIIKNIKLIKSDLLVSYDIEEIDFLNSLEKNILETCEKYKNIVQSLINDYKEYKNEY
;
A
#
# COMPACT_ATOMS: atom_id res chain seq x y z
N SER A 1 17.03 -2.38 -7.07
CA SER A 1 15.86 -2.47 -7.89
C SER A 1 14.54 -2.18 -7.18
N ASN A 2 14.45 -2.31 -5.86
CA ASN A 2 13.22 -2.01 -5.10
C ASN A 2 12.70 -0.57 -5.26
N LEU A 3 13.51 0.35 -5.78
CA LEU A 3 13.14 1.74 -6.06
C LEU A 3 12.65 1.97 -7.50
N LEU A 4 12.74 0.97 -8.38
CA LEU A 4 12.25 1.05 -9.75
C LEU A 4 10.75 0.71 -9.81
N PRO A 5 10.01 1.24 -10.79
CA PRO A 5 8.65 0.78 -11.08
C PRO A 5 8.64 -0.70 -11.49
N GLU A 6 7.46 -1.31 -11.45
CA GLU A 6 7.26 -2.73 -11.76
C GLU A 6 6.38 -2.92 -12.99
N GLY A 7 6.41 -4.12 -13.58
CA GLY A 7 5.52 -4.52 -14.66
C GLY A 7 5.53 -3.53 -15.84
N LYS A 8 4.34 -3.13 -16.27
CA LYS A 8 4.15 -2.16 -17.39
C LYS A 8 4.86 -0.82 -17.16
N GLY A 9 4.99 -0.38 -15.90
CA GLY A 9 5.73 0.84 -15.56
C GLY A 9 7.22 0.73 -15.88
N LEU A 10 7.85 -0.40 -15.55
CA LEU A 10 9.26 -0.65 -15.88
C LEU A 10 9.46 -0.78 -17.41
N GLU A 11 8.51 -1.42 -18.08
CA GLU A 11 8.52 -1.52 -19.55
C GLU A 11 8.50 -0.13 -20.18
N PHE A 12 7.55 0.69 -19.76
CA PHE A 12 7.42 2.05 -20.25
C PHE A 12 8.69 2.88 -20.03
N VAL A 13 9.30 2.84 -18.84
CA VAL A 13 10.55 3.56 -18.54
C VAL A 13 11.70 3.05 -19.41
N SER A 14 11.83 1.73 -19.57
CA SER A 14 12.85 1.09 -20.43
C SER A 14 12.73 1.55 -21.87
N GLU A 15 11.53 1.59 -22.43
CA GLU A 15 11.25 2.04 -23.79
C GLU A 15 11.46 3.56 -23.94
N PHE A 16 10.95 4.35 -22.99
CA PHE A 16 11.03 5.82 -23.03
C PHE A 16 12.47 6.33 -23.04
N PHE A 17 13.36 5.71 -22.27
CA PHE A 17 14.79 6.08 -22.20
C PHE A 17 15.69 5.24 -23.10
N HIS A 18 15.16 4.24 -23.79
CA HIS A 18 15.94 3.27 -24.57
C HIS A 18 17.02 2.56 -23.74
N ILE A 19 16.69 2.21 -22.47
CA ILE A 19 17.57 1.54 -21.53
C ILE A 19 17.02 0.12 -21.27
N SER A 20 17.89 -0.89 -21.37
CA SER A 20 17.50 -2.28 -21.06
C SER A 20 16.99 -2.41 -19.62
N LYS A 21 15.91 -3.20 -19.40
CA LYS A 21 15.38 -3.54 -18.08
C LYS A 21 16.44 -4.18 -17.15
N ALA A 22 17.43 -4.88 -17.73
CA ALA A 22 18.54 -5.47 -16.98
C ALA A 22 19.54 -4.42 -16.46
N ASN A 23 19.60 -3.23 -17.07
CA ASN A 23 20.48 -2.15 -16.62
C ASN A 23 19.80 -1.28 -15.56
N GLN A 24 19.62 -1.85 -14.37
CA GLN A 24 18.95 -1.19 -13.24
C GLN A 24 19.65 0.10 -12.82
N PHE A 25 20.98 0.19 -12.94
CA PHE A 25 21.73 1.39 -12.56
C PHE A 25 21.36 2.57 -13.45
N SER A 26 21.40 2.40 -14.79
CA SER A 26 21.04 3.48 -15.71
C SER A 26 19.56 3.85 -15.64
N LEU A 27 18.68 2.87 -15.36
CA LEU A 27 17.26 3.16 -15.15
C LEU A 27 17.04 4.03 -13.92
N ILE A 28 17.70 3.71 -12.78
CA ILE A 28 17.55 4.51 -11.57
C ILE A 28 18.19 5.90 -11.72
N GLU A 29 19.27 6.03 -12.47
CA GLU A 29 19.86 7.33 -12.82
C GLU A 29 18.88 8.20 -13.62
N ALA A 30 18.14 7.58 -14.55
CA ALA A 30 17.19 8.29 -15.42
C ALA A 30 15.94 8.79 -14.67
N ILE A 31 15.45 8.04 -13.66
CA ILE A 31 14.20 8.37 -12.95
C ILE A 31 14.37 8.66 -11.46
N GLY A 32 15.55 8.50 -10.91
CA GLY A 32 15.82 8.49 -9.48
C GLY A 32 15.82 9.86 -8.79
N ASN A 33 15.42 10.93 -9.47
CA ASN A 33 15.27 12.25 -8.86
C ASN A 33 14.20 12.27 -7.76
N GLU A 34 13.19 11.40 -7.89
CA GLU A 34 12.10 11.31 -6.93
C GLU A 34 11.74 9.85 -6.62
N THR A 35 12.49 9.23 -5.74
CA THR A 35 12.21 7.87 -5.24
C THR A 35 11.36 7.88 -3.97
N ALA A 36 10.95 6.72 -3.51
CA ALA A 36 10.45 6.54 -2.14
C ALA A 36 11.58 6.83 -1.15
N GLY A 37 11.24 7.48 -0.02
CA GLY A 37 12.22 7.88 0.98
C GLY A 37 13.02 9.13 0.61
N ALA A 38 14.23 9.29 1.17
CA ALA A 38 15.00 10.52 1.10
C ALA A 38 16.17 10.48 0.11
N ILE A 39 16.44 9.34 -0.52
CA ILE A 39 17.58 9.19 -1.42
C ILE A 39 17.21 9.71 -2.81
N THR A 40 18.10 10.50 -3.38
CA THR A 40 17.99 11.01 -4.77
C THR A 40 19.20 10.53 -5.56
N PHE A 41 18.93 9.99 -6.75
CA PHE A 41 19.97 9.56 -7.67
C PHE A 41 20.06 10.58 -8.81
N THR A 42 21.20 11.22 -8.99
CA THR A 42 21.41 12.23 -10.02
C THR A 42 22.86 12.27 -10.43
N SER A 43 23.14 12.46 -11.72
CA SER A 43 24.47 12.76 -12.23
C SER A 43 24.81 14.24 -12.11
N ASN A 44 23.83 15.13 -11.90
CA ASN A 44 24.02 16.56 -11.76
C ASN A 44 24.37 16.94 -10.32
N LYS A 45 25.42 17.75 -10.14
CA LYS A 45 25.82 18.26 -8.81
C LYS A 45 24.85 19.32 -8.27
N GLU A 46 24.18 20.06 -9.15
CA GLU A 46 23.18 21.07 -8.79
C GLU A 46 21.84 20.65 -9.34
N LEU A 47 20.86 20.46 -8.46
CA LEU A 47 19.48 20.22 -8.83
C LEU A 47 18.81 21.57 -9.12
N SER A 48 18.37 21.77 -10.34
CA SER A 48 17.51 22.92 -10.66
C SER A 48 16.21 22.76 -9.90
N THR A 49 15.86 23.73 -9.07
CA THR A 49 14.58 23.74 -8.34
C THR A 49 13.57 24.46 -9.21
N ASN A 50 12.56 23.73 -9.66
CA ASN A 50 11.46 24.28 -10.46
C ASN A 50 10.11 23.71 -9.97
N PHE A 51 9.09 24.54 -10.03
CA PHE A 51 7.69 24.17 -9.78
C PHE A 51 6.81 24.64 -10.92
N ARG A 52 6.18 23.69 -11.59
CA ARG A 52 5.20 23.94 -12.64
C ARG A 52 3.80 23.76 -12.07
N GLU A 53 3.08 24.84 -11.92
CA GLU A 53 1.66 24.80 -11.54
C GLU A 53 0.82 24.17 -12.67
N ILE A 54 -0.16 23.36 -12.26
CA ILE A 54 -1.09 22.67 -13.16
C ILE A 54 -2.50 23.16 -12.80
N SER A 55 -3.24 23.66 -13.79
CA SER A 55 -4.63 24.03 -13.56
C SER A 55 -5.54 22.80 -13.39
N ASN A 56 -6.68 22.98 -12.76
CA ASN A 56 -7.69 21.93 -12.62
C ASN A 56 -8.15 21.41 -13.99
N GLU A 57 -8.30 22.30 -14.98
CA GLU A 57 -8.70 21.96 -16.33
C GLU A 57 -7.64 21.10 -17.02
N GLU A 58 -6.36 21.47 -16.91
CA GLU A 58 -5.26 20.70 -17.47
C GLU A 58 -5.17 19.31 -16.84
N LEU A 59 -5.25 19.22 -15.52
CA LEU A 59 -5.24 17.95 -14.79
C LEU A 59 -6.42 17.07 -15.18
N THR A 60 -7.63 17.65 -15.26
CA THR A 60 -8.85 16.94 -15.68
C THR A 60 -8.69 16.38 -17.09
N GLN A 61 -8.23 17.20 -18.04
CA GLN A 61 -8.01 16.75 -19.43
C GLN A 61 -6.98 15.62 -19.52
N ARG A 62 -5.93 15.67 -18.71
CA ARG A 62 -4.90 14.62 -18.67
C ARG A 62 -5.45 13.32 -18.07
N ILE A 63 -6.27 13.40 -17.04
CA ILE A 63 -6.93 12.25 -16.41
C ILE A 63 -7.88 11.56 -17.40
N ILE A 64 -8.75 12.33 -18.09
CA ILE A 64 -9.71 11.80 -19.06
C ILE A 64 -8.99 11.13 -20.25
N ASN A 65 -7.88 11.71 -20.69
CA ASN A 65 -7.14 11.22 -21.87
C ASN A 65 -5.99 10.26 -21.52
N ARG A 66 -5.90 9.72 -20.28
CA ARG A 66 -4.76 8.89 -19.84
C ARG A 66 -4.54 7.61 -20.64
N ASP A 67 -5.60 7.07 -21.26
CA ASP A 67 -5.50 5.89 -22.13
C ASP A 67 -4.80 6.20 -23.47
N LYS A 68 -4.83 7.47 -23.90
CA LYS A 68 -4.21 7.94 -25.14
C LYS A 68 -2.83 8.55 -24.90
N VAL A 69 -2.67 9.24 -23.79
CA VAL A 69 -1.44 9.94 -23.41
C VAL A 69 -1.08 9.55 -21.99
N ASN A 70 0.02 8.85 -21.82
CA ASN A 70 0.46 8.36 -20.52
C ASN A 70 0.46 9.49 -19.49
N ILE A 71 -0.31 9.30 -18.40
CA ILE A 71 -0.52 10.28 -17.33
C ILE A 71 0.78 10.68 -16.62
N THR A 72 1.80 9.82 -16.66
CA THR A 72 3.10 10.08 -16.03
C THR A 72 4.03 10.94 -16.86
N VAL A 73 3.71 11.23 -18.14
CA VAL A 73 4.56 12.05 -19.01
C VAL A 73 4.06 13.49 -19.03
N TRP A 74 4.87 14.40 -18.51
CA TRP A 74 4.64 15.83 -18.48
C TRP A 74 5.86 16.58 -19.04
N ASP A 75 5.64 17.55 -19.92
CA ASP A 75 6.69 18.35 -20.52
C ASP A 75 7.82 17.50 -21.13
N LYS A 76 7.43 16.39 -21.81
CA LYS A 76 8.34 15.41 -22.41
C LYS A 76 9.26 14.68 -21.42
N LYS A 77 8.97 14.74 -20.13
CA LYS A 77 9.67 14.01 -19.06
C LYS A 77 8.71 13.02 -18.40
N THR A 78 9.20 11.83 -18.07
CA THR A 78 8.42 10.89 -17.28
C THR A 78 8.51 11.22 -15.80
N ARG A 79 7.38 11.07 -15.09
CA ARG A 79 7.25 11.24 -13.63
C ARG A 79 7.01 9.91 -12.94
N LEU A 80 7.31 8.80 -13.60
CA LEU A 80 7.14 7.46 -13.08
C LEU A 80 8.37 7.04 -12.28
N SER A 81 8.36 7.32 -10.97
CA SER A 81 9.46 6.99 -10.05
C SER A 81 9.03 6.12 -8.87
N LEU A 82 7.76 5.68 -8.85
CA LEU A 82 7.19 4.93 -7.73
C LEU A 82 6.90 3.49 -8.13
N ALA A 83 7.24 2.55 -7.25
CA ALA A 83 6.96 1.14 -7.42
C ALA A 83 5.45 0.82 -7.48
N GLY A 84 5.09 -0.29 -8.11
CA GLY A 84 3.72 -0.84 -8.20
C GLY A 84 3.17 -0.90 -9.62
N VAL A 85 2.05 -1.61 -9.77
CA VAL A 85 1.45 -1.98 -11.07
C VAL A 85 0.33 -1.01 -11.51
N GLN A 86 -0.30 -0.30 -10.57
CA GLN A 86 -1.37 0.66 -10.85
C GLN A 86 -0.80 1.97 -11.39
N ASP A 87 -1.50 2.62 -12.33
CA ASP A 87 -1.14 3.94 -12.84
C ASP A 87 -1.14 4.96 -11.70
N LYS A 88 -0.01 5.65 -11.53
CA LYS A 88 0.23 6.59 -10.43
C LYS A 88 0.84 7.86 -10.98
N LEU A 89 0.42 9.01 -10.45
CA LEU A 89 1.05 10.29 -10.72
C LEU A 89 1.52 10.91 -9.41
N PRO A 90 2.85 11.04 -9.18
CA PRO A 90 3.35 11.87 -8.08
C PRO A 90 3.10 13.34 -8.37
N LEU A 91 2.50 14.07 -7.41
CA LEU A 91 2.07 15.44 -7.58
C LEU A 91 2.34 16.26 -6.31
N VAL A 92 2.68 17.52 -6.46
CA VAL A 92 2.71 18.49 -5.36
C VAL A 92 1.32 19.06 -5.19
N VAL A 93 0.78 19.00 -3.98
CA VAL A 93 -0.49 19.62 -3.59
C VAL A 93 -0.22 20.64 -2.52
N LEU A 94 -0.49 21.92 -2.81
CA LEU A 94 -0.23 23.05 -1.91
C LEU A 94 -1.44 23.48 -1.08
N GLY A 95 -2.53 22.70 -1.13
CA GLY A 95 -3.83 23.06 -0.57
C GLY A 95 -4.70 23.88 -1.54
N ASN A 96 -5.99 24.05 -1.21
CA ASN A 96 -6.95 24.81 -2.02
C ASN A 96 -6.94 24.48 -3.51
N ASP A 97 -6.83 23.19 -3.84
CA ASP A 97 -6.79 22.66 -5.21
C ASP A 97 -5.66 23.25 -6.09
N LYS A 98 -4.57 23.67 -5.49
CA LYS A 98 -3.35 24.03 -6.20
C LYS A 98 -2.47 22.80 -6.40
N TYR A 99 -2.28 22.43 -7.64
CA TYR A 99 -1.50 21.28 -8.07
C TYR A 99 -0.28 21.70 -8.84
N GLY A 100 0.75 20.88 -8.82
CA GLY A 100 1.91 21.10 -9.68
C GLY A 100 2.90 19.95 -9.69
N ILE A 101 3.85 20.06 -10.59
CA ILE A 101 4.96 19.15 -10.74
C ILE A 101 6.21 19.85 -10.24
N GLY A 102 6.86 19.23 -9.26
CA GLY A 102 8.15 19.66 -8.76
C GLY A 102 9.31 19.03 -9.52
N GLU A 103 10.44 19.71 -9.54
CA GLU A 103 11.72 19.23 -10.03
C GLU A 103 12.83 19.59 -9.01
N GLY A 104 13.87 18.78 -8.99
CA GLY A 104 15.03 19.00 -8.14
C GLY A 104 14.71 18.78 -6.66
N GLU A 105 14.73 19.86 -5.88
CA GLU A 105 14.46 19.78 -4.43
C GLU A 105 12.96 19.77 -4.08
N ILE A 106 12.09 20.10 -5.04
CA ILE A 106 10.65 20.08 -4.84
C ILE A 106 10.12 18.68 -5.16
N ALA A 107 9.99 17.85 -4.15
CA ALA A 107 9.44 16.50 -4.27
C ALA A 107 7.90 16.52 -4.22
N SER A 108 7.25 15.49 -4.77
CA SER A 108 5.80 15.32 -4.68
C SER A 108 5.34 15.13 -3.22
N THR A 109 4.18 15.69 -2.89
CA THR A 109 3.55 15.54 -1.57
C THR A 109 2.46 14.48 -1.55
N HIS A 110 1.94 14.13 -2.73
CA HIS A 110 0.85 13.17 -2.93
C HIS A 110 1.15 12.21 -4.08
N ILE A 111 0.48 11.09 -4.04
CA ILE A 111 0.41 10.12 -5.13
C ILE A 111 -1.06 10.04 -5.54
N LEU A 112 -1.34 10.33 -6.81
CA LEU A 112 -2.65 10.13 -7.40
C LEU A 112 -2.71 8.73 -7.98
N LYS A 113 -3.80 8.00 -7.68
CA LYS A 113 -4.10 6.69 -8.23
C LYS A 113 -5.40 6.73 -9.01
N PHE A 114 -5.46 5.99 -10.11
CA PHE A 114 -6.55 6.04 -11.06
C PHE A 114 -7.25 4.70 -11.19
N GLU A 115 -8.52 4.74 -11.64
CA GLU A 115 -9.26 3.54 -11.99
C GLU A 115 -8.57 2.77 -13.12
N LYS A 116 -8.75 1.47 -13.11
CA LYS A 116 -8.36 0.57 -14.21
C LYS A 116 -9.60 -0.03 -14.86
N ASN A 117 -9.60 -0.13 -16.18
CA ASN A 117 -10.69 -0.76 -16.92
C ASN A 117 -10.90 -2.23 -16.53
N GLU A 118 -9.85 -2.92 -16.07
CA GLU A 118 -9.88 -4.34 -15.67
C GLU A 118 -10.40 -4.54 -14.24
N ASN A 119 -10.26 -3.53 -13.37
CA ASN A 119 -10.64 -3.57 -11.96
C ASN A 119 -11.49 -2.33 -11.63
N ILE A 120 -12.76 -2.39 -12.00
CA ILE A 120 -13.71 -1.29 -11.79
C ILE A 120 -13.86 -1.00 -10.29
N HIS A 121 -13.96 0.28 -9.94
CA HIS A 121 -14.07 0.78 -8.55
C HIS A 121 -12.86 0.49 -7.65
N LEU A 122 -11.66 0.27 -8.22
CA LEU A 122 -10.45 0.04 -7.43
C LEU A 122 -10.10 1.22 -6.52
N VAL A 123 -10.25 2.45 -7.02
CA VAL A 123 -10.05 3.70 -6.27
C VAL A 123 -11.00 3.78 -5.06
N LEU A 124 -12.27 3.45 -5.28
CA LEU A 124 -13.29 3.45 -4.25
C LEU A 124 -13.04 2.36 -3.19
N ASN A 125 -12.63 1.16 -3.63
CA ASN A 125 -12.26 0.05 -2.77
C ASN A 125 -11.09 0.42 -1.85
N GLU A 126 -9.99 0.94 -2.42
CA GLU A 126 -8.82 1.34 -1.64
C GLU A 126 -9.18 2.46 -0.66
N TYR A 127 -9.90 3.48 -1.11
CA TYR A 127 -10.36 4.56 -0.22
C TYR A 127 -11.16 4.02 0.97
N PHE A 128 -12.14 3.14 0.70
CA PHE A 128 -12.98 2.54 1.72
C PHE A 128 -12.16 1.75 2.74
N CYS A 129 -11.29 0.84 2.27
CA CYS A 129 -10.45 0.02 3.14
C CYS A 129 -9.44 0.84 3.94
N MET A 130 -8.83 1.87 3.34
CA MET A 130 -7.92 2.80 4.03
C MET A 130 -8.62 3.57 5.16
N LYS A 131 -9.83 4.09 4.91
CA LYS A 131 -10.64 4.77 5.92
C LYS A 131 -11.08 3.80 7.02
N LEU A 132 -11.52 2.59 6.65
CA LEU A 132 -11.90 1.56 7.61
C LEU A 132 -10.71 1.18 8.51
N GLY A 133 -9.54 0.95 7.93
CA GLY A 133 -8.32 0.67 8.70
C GLY A 133 -8.01 1.76 9.72
N LYS A 134 -8.10 3.04 9.32
CA LYS A 134 -7.92 4.18 10.23
C LYS A 134 -8.91 4.16 11.39
N LEU A 135 -10.20 3.93 11.12
CA LEU A 135 -11.23 3.85 12.17
C LEU A 135 -11.08 2.62 13.06
N CYS A 136 -10.47 1.56 12.56
CA CYS A 136 -10.12 0.37 13.34
C CYS A 136 -8.81 0.50 14.13
N GLY A 137 -8.17 1.67 14.12
CA GLY A 137 -6.99 1.98 14.91
C GLY A 137 -5.66 1.69 14.24
N LEU A 138 -5.63 1.39 12.94
CA LEU A 138 -4.39 1.34 12.19
C LEU A 138 -3.88 2.75 11.91
N ASN A 139 -2.57 2.95 11.99
CA ASN A 139 -1.94 4.17 11.48
C ASN A 139 -1.85 4.04 9.95
N THR A 140 -2.80 4.60 9.22
CA THR A 140 -2.85 4.57 7.74
C THR A 140 -2.40 5.89 7.14
N ALA A 141 -1.87 5.86 5.92
CA ALA A 141 -1.65 7.06 5.12
C ALA A 141 -2.97 7.84 4.97
N GLU A 142 -2.88 9.16 4.93
CA GLU A 142 -4.05 10.00 4.70
C GLU A 142 -4.50 9.87 3.25
N VAL A 143 -5.79 9.62 3.05
CA VAL A 143 -6.39 9.48 1.73
C VAL A 143 -7.60 10.37 1.56
N GLU A 144 -7.75 10.90 0.36
CA GLU A 144 -8.90 11.69 -0.09
C GLU A 144 -9.30 11.19 -1.48
N ILE A 145 -10.60 11.18 -1.77
CA ILE A 145 -11.10 10.91 -3.11
C ILE A 145 -11.62 12.21 -3.71
N LYS A 146 -11.21 12.50 -4.94
CA LYS A 146 -11.70 13.65 -5.71
C LYS A 146 -12.24 13.20 -7.05
N LYS A 147 -13.29 13.87 -7.50
CA LYS A 147 -13.92 13.60 -8.80
C LYS A 147 -13.43 14.63 -9.83
N PHE A 148 -12.83 14.15 -10.90
CA PHE A 148 -12.41 14.94 -12.06
C PHE A 148 -13.32 14.57 -13.23
N ASP A 149 -14.28 15.45 -13.55
CA ASP A 149 -15.41 15.12 -14.41
C ASP A 149 -16.15 13.87 -13.84
N THR A 150 -16.17 12.76 -14.55
CA THR A 150 -16.79 11.50 -14.11
C THR A 150 -15.80 10.53 -13.44
N GLN A 151 -14.50 10.85 -13.38
CA GLN A 151 -13.46 9.95 -12.91
C GLN A 151 -13.13 10.15 -11.44
N ASN A 152 -13.22 9.09 -10.65
CA ASN A 152 -12.71 9.08 -9.29
C ASN A 152 -11.19 8.95 -9.29
N VAL A 153 -10.53 9.77 -8.48
CA VAL A 153 -9.08 9.77 -8.29
C VAL A 153 -8.78 9.70 -6.80
N LEU A 154 -7.96 8.73 -6.39
CA LEU A 154 -7.48 8.62 -5.02
C LEU A 154 -6.23 9.47 -4.85
N PHE A 155 -6.28 10.42 -3.93
CA PHE A 155 -5.15 11.20 -3.47
C PHE A 155 -4.61 10.54 -2.20
N VAL A 156 -3.40 10.01 -2.28
CA VAL A 156 -2.69 9.45 -1.14
C VAL A 156 -1.61 10.43 -0.71
N LYS A 157 -1.73 11.01 0.48
CA LYS A 157 -0.71 11.90 1.02
C LYS A 157 0.53 11.09 1.40
N ARG A 158 1.67 11.51 0.89
CA ARG A 158 2.95 10.85 1.17
C ARG A 158 3.37 11.12 2.61
N PHE A 159 3.49 10.07 3.41
CA PHE A 159 3.97 10.15 4.80
C PHE A 159 5.49 10.34 4.90
N ASP A 160 6.21 10.02 3.82
CA ASP A 160 7.66 10.25 3.70
C ASP A 160 8.01 11.66 3.19
N ARG A 161 7.03 12.56 3.16
CA ARG A 161 7.18 13.97 2.74
C ARG A 161 6.55 14.91 3.75
N GLU A 162 7.20 16.04 3.97
CA GLU A 162 6.69 17.10 4.82
C GLU A 162 6.77 18.44 4.08
N LEU A 163 5.61 19.00 3.77
CA LEU A 163 5.48 20.29 3.10
C LEU A 163 5.64 21.40 4.13
N LEU A 164 6.60 22.29 3.93
CA LEU A 164 6.82 23.50 4.70
C LEU A 164 6.53 24.71 3.81
N ILE A 165 5.59 25.54 4.21
CA ILE A 165 5.22 26.78 3.51
C ILE A 165 5.66 27.95 4.39
N ASN A 166 6.44 28.87 3.81
CA ASN A 166 6.91 30.07 4.47
C ASN A 166 5.85 31.19 4.39
N GLU A 167 6.02 32.24 5.20
CA GLU A 167 5.10 33.39 5.23
C GLU A 167 5.07 34.16 3.90
N ASP A 168 6.14 34.15 3.12
CA ASP A 168 6.24 34.74 1.79
C ASP A 168 5.59 33.91 0.67
N GLY A 169 5.00 32.75 1.01
CA GLY A 169 4.40 31.81 0.07
C GLY A 169 5.39 30.89 -0.63
N SER A 170 6.69 31.02 -0.40
CA SER A 170 7.68 30.02 -0.85
C SER A 170 7.49 28.73 -0.05
N PHE A 171 7.87 27.59 -0.66
CA PHE A 171 7.72 26.31 0.00
C PHE A 171 8.88 25.36 -0.31
N LYS A 172 9.04 24.39 0.56
CA LYS A 172 9.96 23.26 0.38
C LYS A 172 9.33 21.96 0.86
N VAL A 173 9.83 20.84 0.35
CA VAL A 173 9.37 19.51 0.75
C VAL A 173 10.52 18.74 1.36
N LEU A 174 10.44 18.48 2.66
CA LEU A 174 11.41 17.64 3.36
C LEU A 174 11.12 16.18 3.08
N LYS A 175 12.18 15.39 2.84
CA LYS A 175 12.10 13.95 2.61
C LYS A 175 12.48 13.20 3.89
N LYS A 176 11.65 12.24 4.30
CA LYS A 176 11.94 11.28 5.38
C LYS A 176 12.39 9.97 4.76
N HIS A 177 13.47 9.38 5.26
CA HIS A 177 13.94 8.13 4.69
C HIS A 177 13.09 6.96 5.14
N ILE A 178 12.67 6.15 4.18
CA ILE A 178 11.91 4.91 4.38
C ILE A 178 12.53 3.78 3.58
N ILE A 179 12.34 2.56 4.07
CA ILE A 179 12.61 1.31 3.36
C ILE A 179 11.37 0.42 3.44
N ASP A 180 11.10 -0.36 2.40
CA ASP A 180 10.02 -1.34 2.40
C ASP A 180 10.44 -2.70 2.99
N GLY A 181 9.48 -3.62 3.18
CA GLY A 181 9.76 -4.94 3.74
C GLY A 181 10.70 -5.77 2.89
N CYS A 182 10.72 -5.65 1.56
CA CYS A 182 11.72 -6.32 0.74
C CYS A 182 13.13 -5.79 1.01
N GLN A 183 13.27 -4.46 1.17
CA GLN A 183 14.57 -3.85 1.47
C GLN A 183 15.08 -4.24 2.87
N ILE A 184 14.19 -4.32 3.87
CA ILE A 184 14.60 -4.73 5.23
C ILE A 184 15.00 -6.21 5.29
N LEU A 185 14.41 -7.06 4.43
CA LEU A 185 14.71 -8.48 4.32
C LEU A 185 15.83 -8.78 3.31
N ASP A 186 16.42 -7.75 2.70
CA ASP A 186 17.45 -7.86 1.64
C ASP A 186 16.98 -8.71 0.44
N LEU A 187 15.72 -8.51 0.01
CA LEU A 187 15.09 -9.23 -1.08
C LEU A 187 14.98 -8.37 -2.34
N ASP A 188 15.13 -9.00 -3.49
CA ASP A 188 14.76 -8.38 -4.78
C ASP A 188 13.24 -8.20 -4.88
N VAL A 189 12.81 -7.25 -5.71
CA VAL A 189 11.38 -6.96 -5.94
C VAL A 189 10.60 -8.16 -6.46
N SER A 190 11.23 -9.06 -7.21
CA SER A 190 10.62 -10.30 -7.71
C SER A 190 10.30 -11.31 -6.61
N MET A 191 10.88 -11.15 -5.43
CA MET A 191 10.71 -12.00 -4.25
C MET A 191 9.74 -11.41 -3.21
N LYS A 192 8.92 -10.44 -3.58
CA LYS A 192 7.99 -9.75 -2.66
C LYS A 192 6.84 -10.61 -2.14
N TYR A 193 6.53 -11.72 -2.83
CA TYR A 193 5.56 -12.73 -2.42
C TYR A 193 6.27 -13.92 -1.79
N GLU A 194 5.65 -14.55 -0.78
CA GLU A 194 6.20 -15.75 -0.17
C GLU A 194 6.19 -16.95 -1.14
N LYS A 195 5.14 -17.08 -1.97
CA LYS A 195 5.05 -18.10 -3.00
C LYS A 195 5.82 -17.67 -4.25
N VAL A 196 7.03 -18.17 -4.44
CA VAL A 196 7.90 -17.81 -5.57
C VAL A 196 7.68 -18.74 -6.76
N TYR A 197 7.66 -20.05 -6.52
CA TYR A 197 7.36 -21.12 -7.49
C TYR A 197 6.50 -22.18 -6.79
N ALA A 198 5.96 -23.14 -7.56
CA ALA A 198 4.98 -24.12 -7.09
C ALA A 198 5.30 -24.75 -5.73
N ASP A 199 6.58 -25.08 -5.46
CA ASP A 199 7.01 -25.75 -4.22
C ASP A 199 8.09 -24.96 -3.45
N PHE A 200 8.39 -23.72 -3.85
CA PHE A 200 9.41 -22.90 -3.20
C PHE A 200 8.79 -21.71 -2.50
N ARG A 201 8.91 -21.68 -1.18
CA ARG A 201 8.53 -20.54 -0.32
C ARG A 201 9.73 -19.62 -0.13
N GLY A 202 9.51 -18.33 -0.38
CA GLY A 202 10.53 -17.31 -0.22
C GLY A 202 10.61 -16.75 1.19
N GLU A 203 11.55 -15.82 1.36
CA GLU A 203 11.81 -15.15 2.65
C GLU A 203 10.84 -13.99 2.94
N ALA A 204 9.99 -13.58 1.98
CA ALA A 204 8.95 -12.58 2.18
C ALA A 204 7.74 -13.17 2.91
N ASN A 205 7.93 -13.62 4.14
CA ASN A 205 6.94 -14.31 4.97
C ASN A 205 6.71 -13.60 6.31
N PHE A 206 5.66 -13.97 7.02
CA PHE A 206 5.34 -13.37 8.31
C PHE A 206 6.44 -13.56 9.35
N LYS A 207 7.09 -14.72 9.41
CA LYS A 207 8.20 -14.98 10.34
C LYS A 207 9.27 -13.90 10.24
N ASN A 208 9.81 -13.70 9.04
CA ASN A 208 10.88 -12.75 8.79
C ASN A 208 10.40 -11.30 8.96
N LEU A 209 9.17 -11.00 8.53
CA LEU A 209 8.58 -9.67 8.72
C LEU A 209 8.41 -9.33 10.21
N PHE A 210 7.96 -10.27 11.05
CA PHE A 210 7.88 -10.06 12.51
C PHE A 210 9.26 -9.99 13.17
N GLU A 211 10.23 -10.76 12.69
CA GLU A 211 11.61 -10.70 13.16
C GLU A 211 12.26 -9.34 12.87
N SER A 212 11.90 -8.66 11.78
CA SER A 212 12.40 -7.32 11.46
C SER A 212 12.10 -6.30 12.57
N SER A 213 11.07 -6.54 13.39
CA SER A 213 10.77 -5.70 14.56
C SER A 213 11.94 -5.65 15.58
N LYS A 214 12.86 -6.62 15.55
CA LYS A 214 14.08 -6.62 16.40
C LYS A 214 15.00 -5.42 16.11
N LEU A 215 14.93 -4.87 14.89
CA LEU A 215 15.69 -3.70 14.44
C LEU A 215 15.00 -2.37 14.82
N SER A 216 13.86 -2.44 15.47
CA SER A 216 13.01 -1.29 15.73
C SER A 216 13.34 -0.59 17.03
N THR A 217 13.11 0.72 17.07
CA THR A 217 13.25 1.55 18.27
C THR A 217 12.33 1.05 19.39
N ASN A 218 11.09 0.71 19.05
CA ASN A 218 10.12 0.08 19.96
C ASN A 218 9.66 -1.26 19.38
N LYS A 219 10.35 -2.33 19.78
CA LYS A 219 10.13 -3.69 19.25
C LYS A 219 8.70 -4.19 19.46
N ILE A 220 8.16 -3.95 20.67
CA ILE A 220 6.83 -4.43 21.05
C ILE A 220 5.76 -3.71 20.23
N LEU A 221 5.84 -2.38 20.16
CA LEU A 221 4.88 -1.58 19.40
C LEU A 221 4.91 -1.92 17.91
N ASN A 222 6.11 -2.06 17.32
CA ASN A 222 6.23 -2.39 15.91
C ASN A 222 5.71 -3.82 15.61
N LYS A 223 6.02 -4.79 16.48
CA LYS A 223 5.46 -6.15 16.38
C LYS A 223 3.93 -6.13 16.44
N LEU A 224 3.35 -5.35 17.35
CA LEU A 224 1.90 -5.19 17.48
C LEU A 224 1.27 -4.49 16.26
N ASN A 225 1.92 -3.45 15.73
CA ASN A 225 1.43 -2.76 14.53
C ASN A 225 1.43 -3.68 13.30
N ILE A 226 2.49 -4.49 13.12
CA ILE A 226 2.56 -5.50 12.04
C ILE A 226 1.45 -6.54 12.24
N LEU A 227 1.21 -7.02 13.47
CA LEU A 227 0.13 -7.96 13.76
C LEU A 227 -1.24 -7.37 13.39
N ARG A 228 -1.55 -6.16 13.82
CA ARG A 228 -2.81 -5.49 13.49
C ARG A 228 -2.99 -5.30 11.99
N TRP A 229 -1.94 -4.92 11.27
CA TRP A 229 -1.95 -4.84 9.81
C TRP A 229 -2.23 -6.21 9.18
N THR A 230 -1.58 -7.27 9.64
CA THR A 230 -1.81 -8.64 9.15
C THR A 230 -3.26 -9.07 9.35
N LEU A 231 -3.79 -8.88 10.57
CA LEU A 231 -5.15 -9.28 10.92
C LEU A 231 -6.22 -8.44 10.20
N PHE A 232 -5.96 -7.14 9.98
CA PHE A 232 -6.84 -6.31 9.18
C PHE A 232 -6.88 -6.76 7.72
N ASN A 233 -5.72 -7.03 7.10
CA ASN A 233 -5.64 -7.55 5.73
C ASN A 233 -6.34 -8.92 5.59
N LEU A 234 -6.26 -9.77 6.61
CA LEU A 234 -7.01 -11.02 6.68
C LEU A 234 -8.53 -10.77 6.66
N CYS A 235 -9.02 -9.82 7.47
CA CYS A 235 -10.44 -9.48 7.57
C CYS A 235 -11.00 -8.84 6.31
N ILE A 236 -10.22 -8.05 5.59
CA ILE A 236 -10.65 -7.37 4.36
C ILE A 236 -10.33 -8.15 3.08
N ASN A 237 -9.83 -9.39 3.18
CA ASN A 237 -9.40 -10.20 2.02
C ASN A 237 -8.41 -9.46 1.10
N ASN A 238 -7.41 -8.77 1.69
CA ASN A 238 -6.34 -8.17 0.91
C ASN A 238 -5.29 -9.22 0.54
N TYR A 239 -5.50 -9.91 -0.56
CA TYR A 239 -4.61 -10.98 -1.02
C TYR A 239 -3.25 -10.45 -1.52
N ASP A 240 -3.17 -9.15 -1.84
CA ASP A 240 -1.94 -8.49 -2.33
C ASP A 240 -1.11 -7.83 -1.21
N ALA A 241 -1.37 -8.17 0.05
CA ALA A 241 -0.62 -7.65 1.19
C ALA A 241 0.79 -8.27 1.28
N HIS A 242 1.67 -7.94 0.33
CA HIS A 242 3.03 -8.47 0.22
C HIS A 242 4.06 -7.62 0.99
N ALA A 243 5.32 -8.09 1.06
CA ALA A 243 6.38 -7.44 1.85
C ALA A 243 6.62 -5.96 1.48
N LYS A 244 6.43 -5.56 0.21
CA LYS A 244 6.57 -4.15 -0.19
C LYS A 244 5.43 -3.24 0.28
N ASN A 245 4.33 -3.78 0.78
CA ASN A 245 3.19 -3.00 1.30
C ASN A 245 3.35 -2.64 2.79
N VAL A 246 4.48 -2.99 3.38
CA VAL A 246 4.91 -2.51 4.70
C VAL A 246 6.20 -1.73 4.54
N SER A 247 6.25 -0.51 5.09
CA SER A 247 7.43 0.33 5.07
C SER A 247 7.81 0.77 6.48
N PHE A 248 9.07 1.17 6.61
CA PHE A 248 9.64 1.58 7.89
C PHE A 248 10.40 2.89 7.72
N PHE A 249 10.17 3.84 8.62
CA PHE A 249 11.05 5.00 8.76
C PHE A 249 12.42 4.55 9.29
N VAL A 250 13.48 5.08 8.69
CA VAL A 250 14.85 4.86 9.12
C VAL A 250 15.26 6.01 10.03
N ASN A 251 15.31 5.76 11.31
CA ASN A 251 15.67 6.72 12.35
C ASN A 251 17.07 6.42 12.92
N LYS A 252 17.72 7.42 13.55
CA LYS A 252 19.04 7.25 14.18
C LYS A 252 19.07 6.15 15.27
N LYS A 253 17.93 5.83 15.86
CA LYS A 253 17.80 4.86 16.96
C LYS A 253 17.27 3.49 16.51
N GLY A 254 16.93 3.33 15.24
CA GLY A 254 16.35 2.10 14.69
C GLY A 254 15.19 2.39 13.75
N LEU A 255 14.46 1.34 13.43
CA LEU A 255 13.33 1.40 12.50
C LEU A 255 12.02 1.66 13.25
N GLU A 256 11.06 2.25 12.54
CA GLU A 256 9.70 2.48 13.01
C GLU A 256 8.73 2.20 11.87
N VAL A 257 7.68 1.39 12.12
CA VAL A 257 6.66 1.11 11.10
C VAL A 257 6.02 2.42 10.65
N SER A 258 6.02 2.66 9.35
CA SER A 258 5.37 3.81 8.73
C SER A 258 3.85 3.65 8.71
N PRO A 259 3.07 4.70 8.38
CA PRO A 259 1.67 4.53 8.08
C PRO A 259 1.45 3.48 6.99
N PHE A 260 0.42 2.62 7.18
CA PHE A 260 0.05 1.60 6.22
C PHE A 260 -0.66 2.19 4.99
N TYR A 261 -0.51 1.54 3.86
CA TYR A 261 -1.04 1.94 2.55
C TYR A 261 -1.42 0.71 1.72
N ASP A 262 -2.04 0.91 0.56
CA ASP A 262 -2.47 -0.15 -0.35
C ASP A 262 -3.36 -1.20 0.35
N LEU A 263 -4.28 -0.74 1.22
CA LEU A 263 -5.30 -1.58 1.84
C LEU A 263 -6.49 -1.70 0.87
N VAL A 264 -6.67 -2.87 0.29
CA VAL A 264 -7.67 -3.13 -0.77
C VAL A 264 -8.30 -4.49 -0.56
N ASN A 265 -9.60 -4.62 -0.71
CA ASN A 265 -10.26 -5.92 -0.77
C ASN A 265 -10.10 -6.54 -2.16
N ILE A 266 -9.17 -7.48 -2.30
CA ILE A 266 -8.87 -8.12 -3.58
C ILE A 266 -9.93 -9.17 -3.96
N ALA A 267 -10.67 -9.72 -3.00
CA ALA A 267 -11.75 -10.67 -3.27
C ALA A 267 -12.90 -10.09 -4.12
N MET A 268 -12.98 -8.76 -4.27
CA MET A 268 -13.94 -8.11 -5.16
C MET A 268 -13.62 -8.33 -6.65
N TYR A 269 -12.46 -8.86 -7.00
CA TYR A 269 -11.98 -9.04 -8.37
C TYR A 269 -11.82 -10.53 -8.70
N PRO A 270 -12.83 -11.18 -9.29
CA PRO A 270 -12.88 -12.64 -9.45
C PRO A 270 -11.79 -13.21 -10.39
N ASN A 271 -11.16 -12.36 -11.20
CA ASN A 271 -10.08 -12.75 -12.09
C ASN A 271 -8.70 -12.82 -11.40
N ILE A 272 -8.62 -12.43 -10.12
CA ILE A 272 -7.41 -12.49 -9.32
C ILE A 272 -7.46 -13.77 -8.46
N GLN A 273 -6.32 -14.45 -8.32
CA GLN A 273 -6.23 -15.64 -7.47
C GLN A 273 -6.55 -15.29 -6.01
N ASN A 274 -7.31 -16.15 -5.34
CA ASN A 274 -7.71 -16.00 -3.94
C ASN A 274 -6.64 -16.53 -2.98
N GLU A 275 -5.38 -16.24 -3.24
CA GLU A 275 -4.22 -16.63 -2.43
C GLU A 275 -3.59 -15.39 -1.80
N PHE A 276 -3.37 -15.42 -0.49
CA PHE A 276 -2.64 -14.37 0.21
C PHE A 276 -1.17 -14.33 -0.22
N ALA A 277 -0.60 -13.14 -0.23
CA ALA A 277 0.80 -12.90 -0.55
C ALA A 277 1.78 -13.61 0.41
N MET A 278 1.35 -13.81 1.66
CA MET A 278 2.07 -14.53 2.72
C MET A 278 1.12 -15.55 3.36
N ALA A 279 1.64 -16.75 3.66
CA ALA A 279 0.85 -17.85 4.21
C ALA A 279 0.47 -17.64 5.67
N PHE A 280 -0.75 -18.04 6.04
CA PHE A 280 -1.13 -18.28 7.42
C PHE A 280 -0.83 -19.75 7.74
N GLY A 281 0.18 -20.01 8.59
CA GLY A 281 0.73 -21.36 8.69
C GLY A 281 1.35 -21.79 7.35
N ASP A 282 0.76 -22.79 6.73
CA ASP A 282 1.18 -23.27 5.41
C ASP A 282 0.15 -22.99 4.30
N GLU A 283 -0.98 -22.37 4.63
CA GLU A 283 -2.09 -22.14 3.70
C GLU A 283 -2.09 -20.70 3.14
N PHE A 284 -2.14 -20.61 1.81
CA PHE A 284 -2.27 -19.34 1.08
C PHE A 284 -3.71 -19.06 0.65
N VAL A 285 -4.49 -20.13 0.39
CA VAL A 285 -5.82 -20.01 -0.21
C VAL A 285 -6.82 -19.52 0.83
N ALA A 286 -7.36 -18.32 0.63
CA ALA A 286 -8.17 -17.60 1.62
C ALA A 286 -9.36 -18.39 2.19
N ASN A 287 -10.08 -19.16 1.35
CA ASN A 287 -11.23 -19.95 1.79
C ASN A 287 -10.83 -21.22 2.56
N LYS A 288 -9.59 -21.66 2.49
CA LYS A 288 -9.07 -22.83 3.20
C LYS A 288 -8.46 -22.49 4.56
N ILE A 289 -8.06 -21.23 4.79
CA ILE A 289 -7.49 -20.83 6.09
C ILE A 289 -8.50 -21.13 7.21
N GLY A 290 -8.08 -21.98 8.15
CA GLY A 290 -8.85 -22.45 9.29
C GLY A 290 -8.11 -22.26 10.63
N ALA A 291 -8.57 -22.96 11.67
CA ALA A 291 -7.99 -22.89 13.02
C ALA A 291 -6.55 -23.40 13.05
N PHE A 292 -6.27 -24.50 12.35
CA PHE A 292 -4.94 -25.08 12.22
C PHE A 292 -3.93 -24.09 11.64
N ASP A 293 -4.31 -23.41 10.56
CA ASP A 293 -3.43 -22.43 9.90
C ASP A 293 -3.15 -21.21 10.79
N LEU A 294 -4.12 -20.79 11.61
CA LEU A 294 -3.89 -19.74 12.61
C LEU A 294 -2.95 -20.21 13.74
N VAL A 295 -2.95 -21.49 14.08
CA VAL A 295 -1.94 -22.07 14.99
C VAL A 295 -0.56 -21.97 14.34
N GLY A 296 -0.41 -22.39 13.07
CA GLY A 296 0.84 -22.28 12.35
C GLY A 296 1.33 -20.84 12.25
N PHE A 297 0.43 -19.90 11.97
CA PHE A 297 0.77 -18.47 12.00
C PHE A 297 1.33 -18.03 13.36
N CYS A 298 0.71 -18.44 14.49
CA CYS A 298 1.22 -18.12 15.82
C CYS A 298 2.63 -18.68 16.05
N VAL A 299 2.89 -19.93 15.59
CA VAL A 299 4.20 -20.59 15.73
C VAL A 299 5.25 -19.88 14.86
N HIS A 300 4.98 -19.69 13.57
CA HIS A 300 5.92 -19.08 12.63
C HIS A 300 6.25 -17.62 12.99
N ALA A 301 5.28 -16.84 13.41
CA ALA A 301 5.47 -15.44 13.79
C ALA A 301 6.02 -15.26 15.22
N ASP A 302 6.17 -16.35 15.99
CA ASP A 302 6.53 -16.33 17.42
C ASP A 302 5.62 -15.35 18.21
N ILE A 303 4.30 -15.55 18.09
CA ILE A 303 3.29 -14.72 18.76
C ILE A 303 2.41 -15.60 19.63
N GLN A 304 2.12 -15.14 20.85
CA GLN A 304 1.23 -15.84 21.75
C GLN A 304 -0.19 -15.93 21.15
N PRO A 305 -0.82 -17.14 21.12
CA PRO A 305 -2.14 -17.32 20.52
C PRO A 305 -3.22 -16.49 21.18
N ARG A 306 -3.07 -16.20 22.48
CA ARG A 306 -3.98 -15.30 23.20
C ARG A 306 -3.95 -13.89 22.62
N LEU A 307 -2.76 -13.37 22.30
CA LEU A 307 -2.63 -12.03 21.69
C LEU A 307 -3.26 -11.99 20.31
N VAL A 308 -3.02 -13.00 19.48
CA VAL A 308 -3.64 -13.10 18.13
C VAL A 308 -5.16 -13.16 18.25
N ARG A 309 -5.71 -13.99 19.14
CA ARG A 309 -7.15 -14.08 19.38
C ARG A 309 -7.74 -12.74 19.81
N ASP A 310 -7.16 -12.11 20.82
CA ASP A 310 -7.71 -10.90 21.43
C ASP A 310 -7.63 -9.71 20.44
N GLU A 311 -6.53 -9.55 19.69
CA GLU A 311 -6.38 -8.53 18.66
C GLU A 311 -7.31 -8.79 17.46
N LEU A 312 -7.50 -10.04 17.04
CA LEU A 312 -8.40 -10.36 15.92
C LEU A 312 -9.87 -10.11 16.30
N LEU A 313 -10.30 -10.52 17.50
CA LEU A 313 -11.66 -10.23 17.97
C LEU A 313 -11.91 -8.73 18.09
N SER A 314 -10.95 -7.99 18.66
CA SER A 314 -11.03 -6.53 18.76
C SER A 314 -11.08 -5.88 17.38
N MET A 315 -10.28 -6.36 16.41
CA MET A 315 -10.30 -5.88 15.03
C MET A 315 -11.66 -6.11 14.38
N ILE A 316 -12.23 -7.30 14.50
CA ILE A 316 -13.54 -7.65 13.95
C ILE A 316 -14.64 -6.77 14.56
N GLU A 317 -14.64 -6.56 15.88
CA GLU A 317 -15.60 -5.69 16.56
C GLU A 317 -15.52 -4.25 16.04
N ASN A 318 -14.30 -3.73 15.87
CA ASN A 318 -14.07 -2.39 15.31
C ASN A 318 -14.52 -2.28 13.85
N ILE A 319 -14.27 -3.30 13.02
CA ILE A 319 -14.75 -3.35 11.63
C ILE A 319 -16.28 -3.31 11.61
N ILE A 320 -16.96 -4.19 12.34
CA ILE A 320 -18.43 -4.25 12.38
C ILE A 320 -19.03 -2.92 12.83
N LYS A 321 -18.42 -2.28 13.84
CA LYS A 321 -18.87 -0.99 14.35
C LYS A 321 -18.73 0.13 13.34
N ASN A 322 -17.61 0.19 12.62
CA ASN A 322 -17.21 1.36 11.83
C ASN A 322 -17.57 1.27 10.34
N ILE A 323 -17.79 0.04 9.81
CA ILE A 323 -18.01 -0.16 8.37
C ILE A 323 -19.23 0.62 7.83
N LYS A 324 -20.31 0.69 8.61
CA LYS A 324 -21.53 1.45 8.24
C LYS A 324 -21.32 2.95 8.26
N LEU A 325 -20.44 3.48 9.11
CA LEU A 325 -20.16 4.92 9.20
C LEU A 325 -19.51 5.42 7.92
N ILE A 326 -18.49 4.69 7.41
CA ILE A 326 -17.81 5.07 6.17
C ILE A 326 -18.78 5.06 4.99
N LYS A 327 -19.62 4.05 4.92
CA LYS A 327 -20.59 3.91 3.84
C LYS A 327 -21.59 5.07 3.83
N SER A 328 -22.11 5.47 5.00
CA SER A 328 -23.05 6.59 5.08
C SER A 328 -22.46 7.90 4.58
N ASP A 329 -21.19 8.15 4.84
CA ASP A 329 -20.49 9.35 4.38
C ASP A 329 -20.29 9.35 2.84
N LEU A 330 -20.18 8.17 2.24
CA LEU A 330 -19.96 7.98 0.80
C LEU A 330 -21.26 8.05 -0.02
N LEU A 331 -22.38 7.53 0.49
CA LEU A 331 -23.63 7.36 -0.25
C LEU A 331 -24.22 8.66 -0.84
N VAL A 332 -23.84 9.82 -0.34
CA VAL A 332 -24.40 11.13 -0.77
C VAL A 332 -23.85 11.59 -2.13
N SER A 333 -22.70 11.03 -2.58
CA SER A 333 -21.95 11.56 -3.73
C SER A 333 -21.73 10.56 -4.86
N TYR A 334 -22.27 9.34 -4.77
CA TYR A 334 -21.98 8.23 -5.67
C TYR A 334 -23.20 7.80 -6.48
N ASP A 335 -22.95 7.22 -7.67
CA ASP A 335 -23.98 6.66 -8.52
C ASP A 335 -24.44 5.27 -8.04
N ILE A 336 -25.43 4.69 -8.74
CA ILE A 336 -26.03 3.41 -8.35
C ILE A 336 -25.01 2.27 -8.41
N GLU A 337 -24.13 2.24 -9.42
CA GLU A 337 -23.13 1.17 -9.59
C GLU A 337 -22.09 1.23 -8.50
N GLU A 338 -21.63 2.43 -8.14
CA GLU A 338 -20.71 2.68 -7.02
C GLU A 338 -21.33 2.26 -5.68
N ILE A 339 -22.63 2.55 -5.48
CA ILE A 339 -23.37 2.15 -4.28
C ILE A 339 -23.51 0.62 -4.19
N ASP A 340 -23.84 -0.06 -5.29
CA ASP A 340 -23.96 -1.51 -5.34
C ASP A 340 -22.61 -2.20 -5.10
N PHE A 341 -21.53 -1.62 -5.62
CA PHE A 341 -20.18 -2.07 -5.31
C PHE A 341 -19.87 -1.96 -3.81
N LEU A 342 -20.15 -0.81 -3.18
CA LEU A 342 -19.96 -0.59 -1.75
C LEU A 342 -20.81 -1.55 -0.88
N ASN A 343 -22.03 -1.88 -1.30
CA ASN A 343 -22.88 -2.88 -0.65
C ASN A 343 -22.24 -4.27 -0.69
N SER A 344 -21.70 -4.63 -1.84
CA SER A 344 -21.03 -5.91 -2.06
C SER A 344 -19.71 -6.00 -1.27
N LEU A 345 -18.95 -4.92 -1.23
CA LEU A 345 -17.71 -4.79 -0.45
C LEU A 345 -17.97 -4.94 1.05
N GLU A 346 -18.96 -4.21 1.58
CA GLU A 346 -19.40 -4.34 2.99
C GLU A 346 -19.77 -5.79 3.31
N LYS A 347 -20.62 -6.40 2.50
CA LYS A 347 -21.07 -7.78 2.68
C LYS A 347 -19.89 -8.76 2.71
N ASN A 348 -18.97 -8.66 1.76
CA ASN A 348 -17.79 -9.52 1.69
C ASN A 348 -16.91 -9.42 2.95
N ILE A 349 -16.64 -8.19 3.42
CA ILE A 349 -15.84 -7.96 4.64
C ILE A 349 -16.55 -8.54 5.87
N LEU A 350 -17.87 -8.33 6.02
CA LEU A 350 -18.62 -8.83 7.17
C LEU A 350 -18.71 -10.37 7.19
N GLU A 351 -18.90 -11.03 6.05
CA GLU A 351 -18.87 -12.50 5.93
C GLU A 351 -17.50 -13.05 6.32
N THR A 352 -16.41 -12.40 5.93
CA THR A 352 -15.05 -12.77 6.31
C THR A 352 -14.81 -12.58 7.80
N CYS A 353 -15.26 -11.48 8.38
CA CYS A 353 -15.20 -11.24 9.81
C CYS A 353 -15.94 -12.31 10.61
N GLU A 354 -17.13 -12.70 10.19
CA GLU A 354 -17.92 -13.76 10.87
C GLU A 354 -17.20 -15.12 10.80
N LYS A 355 -16.63 -15.47 9.64
CA LYS A 355 -15.79 -16.67 9.49
C LYS A 355 -14.67 -16.70 10.53
N TYR A 356 -13.84 -15.66 10.60
CA TYR A 356 -12.68 -15.65 11.49
C TYR A 356 -13.03 -15.46 12.95
N LYS A 357 -14.15 -14.79 13.27
CA LYS A 357 -14.69 -14.72 14.61
C LYS A 357 -15.01 -16.11 15.18
N ASN A 358 -15.57 -16.99 14.35
CA ASN A 358 -15.89 -18.37 14.77
C ASN A 358 -14.62 -19.22 14.93
N ILE A 359 -13.69 -19.11 13.98
CA ILE A 359 -12.44 -19.89 13.98
C ILE A 359 -11.57 -19.52 15.18
N VAL A 360 -11.41 -18.24 15.48
CA VAL A 360 -10.44 -17.77 16.48
C VAL A 360 -10.84 -18.11 17.94
N GLN A 361 -12.09 -18.46 18.20
CA GLN A 361 -12.56 -18.80 19.55
C GLN A 361 -11.84 -20.01 20.15
N SER A 362 -11.55 -21.03 19.32
CA SER A 362 -10.86 -22.24 19.76
C SER A 362 -9.32 -22.12 19.72
N LEU A 363 -8.76 -21.06 19.15
CA LEU A 363 -7.32 -20.91 18.85
C LEU A 363 -6.38 -21.29 20.02
N ILE A 364 -6.73 -20.94 21.26
CA ILE A 364 -5.87 -21.24 22.41
C ILE A 364 -5.82 -22.74 22.69
N ASN A 365 -6.94 -23.45 22.50
CA ASN A 365 -7.00 -24.90 22.71
C ASN A 365 -6.32 -25.60 21.54
N ASP A 366 -6.61 -25.19 20.32
CA ASP A 366 -5.99 -25.73 19.09
C ASP A 366 -4.47 -25.55 19.12
N TYR A 367 -3.97 -24.42 19.61
CA TYR A 367 -2.53 -24.18 19.78
C TYR A 367 -1.88 -25.18 20.77
N LYS A 368 -2.53 -25.52 21.85
CA LYS A 368 -2.00 -26.53 22.79
C LYS A 368 -1.91 -27.91 22.17
N GLU A 369 -2.86 -28.24 21.30
CA GLU A 369 -2.97 -29.52 20.64
C GLU A 369 -1.98 -29.64 19.46
N TYR A 370 -1.94 -28.64 18.59
CA TYR A 370 -1.30 -28.74 17.26
C TYR A 370 0.02 -27.96 17.10
N LYS A 371 0.49 -27.17 18.07
CA LYS A 371 1.72 -26.34 17.93
C LYS A 371 2.99 -27.12 17.59
N ASN A 372 3.03 -28.42 17.90
CA ASN A 372 4.19 -29.28 17.64
C ASN A 372 4.16 -29.90 16.21
N GLU A 373 3.11 -29.61 15.44
CA GLU A 373 2.99 -30.06 14.06
C GLU A 373 3.61 -29.04 13.06
N TYR A 374 3.93 -27.85 13.57
CA TYR A 374 4.68 -26.80 12.95
C TYR A 374 6.08 -26.71 13.61
#